data_a57e37b7dbbd9c85358a53fca21d0d0c
#
_entry.id   a57e37b7dbbd9c85358a53fca21d0d0c
#
_cell.length_a   1.000
_cell.length_b   1.000
_cell.length_c   1.000
_cell.angle_alpha   90.00
_cell.angle_beta   90.00
_cell.angle_gamma   90.00
#
_symmetry.space_group_name_H-M   'P 1'
#
loop_
_entity.id
_entity.type
_entity.pdbx_description
1 polymer ?
#
loop_
_entity_poly.entity_id
_entity_poly.type
_entity_poly.pdbx_seq_one_letter_code
_entity_poly.pdbx_strand_id
1 'polypeptide(L)'
;MGFALGLRCFSKGAQLAFSPLSRKFIIVPASISLFVVVSGLALAFTFISDFSSSMASLGVWPGVLDWILEPLLYLFGVLAGTWLFGFIAVIVGAPFYSALNAQIHPITDNTPPRAWYTQIAPTLLREYSKARYTLPRLTGLLLIGFVPIVNLLIPLLWLGYGGWLMAVQFCDFSFEHRDQPFAQTLKSLRAYRSTCIGFGALTTLGMALPLINFIVAPIAVAGAALLVKKIQRIEA
;
A
#
# COMPACT_ATOMS: atom_id res chain seq x y z
N MET A 1 -3.18 -2.08 25.98
CA MET A 1 -3.63 -2.65 24.69
C MET A 1 -2.64 -3.75 24.28
N GLY A 2 -3.08 -4.84 23.66
CA GLY A 2 -2.23 -5.98 23.29
C GLY A 2 -2.31 -6.30 21.80
N PHE A 3 -1.41 -7.16 21.34
CA PHE A 3 -1.29 -7.65 19.96
C PHE A 3 -2.64 -8.11 19.36
N ALA A 4 -3.43 -8.86 20.12
CA ALA A 4 -4.75 -9.35 19.71
C ALA A 4 -5.75 -8.24 19.36
N LEU A 5 -5.62 -7.06 19.98
CA LEU A 5 -6.47 -5.92 19.63
C LEU A 5 -6.16 -5.39 18.24
N GLY A 6 -4.88 -5.38 17.85
CA GLY A 6 -4.47 -5.02 16.49
C GLY A 6 -5.08 -5.94 15.43
N LEU A 7 -5.01 -7.26 15.66
CA LEU A 7 -5.66 -8.26 14.80
C LEU A 7 -7.17 -8.02 14.68
N ARG A 8 -7.83 -7.75 15.82
CA ARG A 8 -9.28 -7.45 15.83
C ARG A 8 -9.61 -6.15 15.09
N CYS A 9 -8.76 -5.13 15.15
CA CYS A 9 -8.97 -3.90 14.39
C CYS A 9 -8.88 -4.14 12.89
N PHE A 10 -7.94 -4.97 12.43
CA PHE A 10 -7.85 -5.37 11.02
C PHE A 10 -9.10 -6.14 10.58
N SER A 11 -9.52 -7.17 11.35
CA SER A 11 -10.71 -7.97 11.02
C SER A 11 -11.99 -7.13 10.98
N LYS A 12 -12.16 -6.19 11.92
CA LYS A 12 -13.28 -5.23 11.90
C LYS A 12 -13.15 -4.25 10.76
N GLY A 13 -11.93 -3.86 10.38
CA GLY A 13 -11.65 -3.07 9.19
C GLY A 13 -12.18 -3.76 7.94
N ALA A 14 -11.98 -5.08 7.81
CA ALA A 14 -12.54 -5.87 6.71
C ALA A 14 -14.07 -5.79 6.68
N GLN A 15 -14.73 -6.00 7.80
CA GLN A 15 -16.19 -5.90 7.89
C GLN A 15 -16.71 -4.51 7.47
N LEU A 16 -16.03 -3.44 7.89
CA LEU A 16 -16.41 -2.07 7.53
C LEU A 16 -16.12 -1.76 6.06
N ALA A 17 -14.98 -2.19 5.55
CA ALA A 17 -14.60 -1.95 4.16
C ALA A 17 -15.61 -2.57 3.18
N PHE A 18 -16.11 -3.77 3.47
CA PHE A 18 -17.13 -4.45 2.66
C PHE A 18 -18.58 -4.04 2.98
N SER A 19 -18.79 -3.14 3.93
CA SER A 19 -20.13 -2.63 4.20
C SER A 19 -20.71 -1.89 2.98
N PRO A 20 -22.04 -1.87 2.80
CA PRO A 20 -22.68 -1.17 1.67
C PRO A 20 -22.27 0.29 1.52
N LEU A 21 -21.98 0.93 2.64
CA LEU A 21 -21.59 2.34 2.70
C LEU A 21 -20.15 2.60 2.20
N SER A 22 -19.25 1.65 2.45
CA SER A 22 -17.80 1.80 2.21
C SER A 22 -17.33 1.14 0.91
N ARG A 23 -18.07 0.16 0.38
CA ARG A 23 -17.65 -0.63 -0.81
C ARG A 23 -17.36 0.21 -2.06
N LYS A 24 -18.01 1.38 -2.21
CA LYS A 24 -17.74 2.30 -3.32
C LYS A 24 -16.28 2.80 -3.32
N PHE A 25 -15.69 2.98 -2.16
CA PHE A 25 -14.29 3.40 -2.02
C PHE A 25 -13.28 2.29 -2.34
N ILE A 26 -13.76 1.07 -2.55
CA ILE A 26 -12.96 -0.07 -3.02
C ILE A 26 -13.20 -0.29 -4.50
N ILE A 27 -14.47 -0.40 -4.91
CA ILE A 27 -14.86 -0.78 -6.27
C ILE A 27 -14.41 0.28 -7.28
N VAL A 28 -14.63 1.57 -6.99
CA VAL A 28 -14.31 2.65 -7.94
C VAL A 28 -12.81 2.71 -8.26
N PRO A 29 -11.89 2.85 -7.28
CA PRO A 29 -10.46 2.85 -7.60
C PRO A 29 -9.99 1.53 -8.20
N ALA A 30 -10.62 0.38 -7.81
CA ALA A 30 -10.37 -0.91 -8.41
C ALA A 30 -10.65 -0.93 -9.90
N SER A 31 -11.83 -0.50 -10.26
CA SER A 31 -12.27 -0.50 -11.65
C SER A 31 -11.40 0.42 -12.50
N ILE A 32 -11.04 1.60 -11.97
CA ILE A 32 -10.16 2.54 -12.67
C ILE A 32 -8.77 1.92 -12.87
N SER A 33 -8.18 1.38 -11.81
CA SER A 33 -6.85 0.76 -11.88
C SER A 33 -6.84 -0.45 -12.82
N LEU A 34 -7.87 -1.30 -12.74
CA LEU A 34 -8.01 -2.45 -13.63
C LEU A 34 -8.12 -2.01 -15.10
N PHE A 35 -8.94 -1.00 -15.38
CA PHE A 35 -9.10 -0.47 -16.73
C PHE A 35 -7.77 0.07 -17.27
N VAL A 36 -7.05 0.88 -16.49
CA VAL A 36 -5.76 1.45 -16.90
C VAL A 36 -4.73 0.36 -17.18
N VAL A 37 -4.66 -0.66 -16.33
CA VAL A 37 -3.68 -1.75 -16.48
C VAL A 37 -4.03 -2.66 -17.64
N VAL A 38 -5.29 -3.05 -17.78
CA VAL A 38 -5.72 -3.91 -18.90
C VAL A 38 -5.48 -3.19 -20.23
N SER A 39 -5.84 -1.90 -20.31
CA SER A 39 -5.57 -1.10 -21.51
C SER A 39 -4.08 -0.95 -21.79
N GLY A 40 -3.28 -0.69 -20.76
CA GLY A 40 -1.83 -0.59 -20.87
C GLY A 40 -1.17 -1.89 -21.30
N LEU A 41 -1.60 -3.04 -20.77
CA LEU A 41 -1.12 -4.36 -21.19
C LEU A 41 -1.53 -4.68 -22.62
N ALA A 42 -2.75 -4.37 -23.03
CA ALA A 42 -3.19 -4.57 -24.40
C ALA A 42 -2.31 -3.78 -25.38
N LEU A 43 -2.03 -2.50 -25.09
CA LEU A 43 -1.12 -1.66 -25.87
C LEU A 43 0.31 -2.20 -25.87
N ALA A 44 0.81 -2.67 -24.73
CA ALA A 44 2.15 -3.25 -24.65
C ALA A 44 2.26 -4.53 -25.48
N PHE A 45 1.23 -5.38 -25.46
CA PHE A 45 1.22 -6.62 -26.24
C PHE A 45 1.14 -6.36 -27.74
N THR A 46 0.34 -5.40 -28.20
CA THR A 46 0.34 -5.00 -29.62
C THR A 46 1.72 -4.46 -30.02
N PHE A 47 2.34 -3.61 -29.20
CA PHE A 47 3.66 -3.09 -29.46
C PHE A 47 4.74 -4.19 -29.54
N ILE A 48 4.71 -5.18 -28.63
CA ILE A 48 5.64 -6.33 -28.65
C ILE A 48 5.45 -7.15 -29.93
N SER A 49 4.20 -7.44 -30.31
CA SER A 49 3.89 -8.18 -31.54
C SER A 49 4.37 -7.43 -32.79
N ASP A 50 4.09 -6.14 -32.89
CA ASP A 50 4.52 -5.31 -34.03
C ASP A 50 6.06 -5.20 -34.10
N PHE A 51 6.72 -5.07 -32.96
CA PHE A 51 8.17 -5.02 -32.86
C PHE A 51 8.80 -6.35 -33.30
N SER A 52 8.27 -7.49 -32.79
CA SER A 52 8.73 -8.83 -33.15
C SER A 52 8.61 -9.07 -34.66
N SER A 53 7.45 -8.76 -35.24
CA SER A 53 7.19 -8.92 -36.67
C SER A 53 8.10 -8.02 -37.53
N SER A 54 8.37 -6.79 -37.09
CA SER A 54 9.29 -5.87 -37.75
C SER A 54 10.73 -6.38 -37.75
N MET A 55 11.20 -6.93 -36.63
CA MET A 55 12.54 -7.50 -36.52
C MET A 55 12.70 -8.76 -37.37
N ALA A 56 11.66 -9.62 -37.41
CA ALA A 56 11.64 -10.80 -38.26
C ALA A 56 11.75 -10.40 -39.76
N SER A 57 11.03 -9.37 -40.20
CA SER A 57 11.05 -8.89 -41.59
C SER A 57 12.42 -8.34 -42.01
N LEU A 58 13.20 -7.80 -41.08
CA LEU A 58 14.56 -7.33 -41.32
C LEU A 58 15.63 -8.43 -41.33
N GLY A 59 15.26 -9.69 -41.08
CA GLY A 59 16.18 -10.80 -40.98
C GLY A 59 17.17 -10.74 -39.82
N VAL A 60 16.90 -9.86 -38.86
CA VAL A 60 17.78 -9.60 -37.70
C VAL A 60 17.69 -10.74 -36.67
N TRP A 61 16.55 -11.46 -36.65
CA TRP A 61 16.27 -12.53 -35.67
C TRP A 61 16.25 -13.91 -36.36
N PRO A 62 17.09 -14.84 -35.92
CA PRO A 62 16.88 -16.25 -36.25
C PRO A 62 15.56 -16.73 -35.60
N GLY A 63 14.74 -17.51 -36.30
CA GLY A 63 13.43 -17.98 -35.81
C GLY A 63 13.44 -18.70 -34.46
N VAL A 64 14.61 -19.21 -34.03
CA VAL A 64 14.82 -19.78 -32.69
C VAL A 64 14.77 -18.71 -31.60
N LEU A 65 15.23 -17.49 -31.88
CA LEU A 65 15.18 -16.37 -30.94
C LEU A 65 13.74 -15.85 -30.75
N ASP A 66 12.93 -15.84 -31.81
CA ASP A 66 11.51 -15.48 -31.72
C ASP A 66 10.76 -16.41 -30.78
N TRP A 67 11.04 -17.72 -30.89
CA TRP A 67 10.37 -18.73 -30.06
C TRP A 67 10.68 -18.61 -28.56
N ILE A 68 11.81 -18.04 -28.18
CA ILE A 68 12.23 -17.84 -26.79
C ILE A 68 11.95 -16.39 -26.35
N LEU A 69 12.32 -15.42 -27.17
CA LEU A 69 12.31 -14.01 -26.80
C LEU A 69 10.90 -13.45 -26.70
N GLU A 70 10.02 -13.81 -27.61
CA GLU A 70 8.64 -13.30 -27.62
C GLU A 70 7.86 -13.76 -26.38
N PRO A 71 7.80 -15.04 -25.99
CA PRO A 71 7.18 -15.47 -24.75
C PRO A 71 7.82 -14.84 -23.50
N LEU A 72 9.15 -14.61 -23.52
CA LEU A 72 9.84 -13.96 -22.42
C LEU A 72 9.45 -12.49 -22.28
N LEU A 73 9.29 -11.77 -23.39
CA LEU A 73 8.79 -10.38 -23.40
C LEU A 73 7.35 -10.30 -22.90
N TYR A 74 6.48 -11.22 -23.31
CA TYR A 74 5.11 -11.30 -22.78
C TYR A 74 5.09 -11.60 -21.28
N LEU A 75 5.88 -12.57 -20.84
CA LEU A 75 6.00 -12.88 -19.41
C LEU A 75 6.50 -11.66 -18.60
N PHE A 76 7.55 -11.00 -19.10
CA PHE A 76 8.06 -9.77 -18.48
C PHE A 76 7.02 -8.65 -18.48
N GLY A 77 6.28 -8.48 -19.56
CA GLY A 77 5.17 -7.53 -19.66
C GLY A 77 4.07 -7.78 -18.62
N VAL A 78 3.68 -9.05 -18.43
CA VAL A 78 2.69 -9.43 -17.40
C VAL A 78 3.21 -9.17 -15.99
N LEU A 79 4.46 -9.54 -15.71
CA LEU A 79 5.08 -9.31 -14.39
C LEU A 79 5.21 -7.80 -14.10
N ALA A 80 5.71 -7.05 -15.06
CA ALA A 80 5.84 -5.58 -14.96
C ALA A 80 4.47 -4.91 -14.83
N GLY A 81 3.47 -5.36 -15.60
CA GLY A 81 2.10 -4.87 -15.54
C GLY A 81 1.44 -5.16 -14.19
N THR A 82 1.67 -6.35 -13.62
CA THR A 82 1.17 -6.71 -12.28
C THR A 82 1.76 -5.81 -11.21
N TRP A 83 3.06 -5.52 -11.32
CA TRP A 83 3.74 -4.62 -10.38
C TRP A 83 3.26 -3.17 -10.54
N LEU A 84 3.13 -2.71 -11.78
CA LEU A 84 2.62 -1.39 -12.12
C LEU A 84 1.15 -1.20 -11.66
N PHE A 85 0.34 -2.26 -11.75
CA PHE A 85 -1.03 -2.26 -11.23
C PHE A 85 -1.06 -1.91 -9.73
N GLY A 86 -0.22 -2.56 -8.92
CA GLY A 86 -0.12 -2.26 -7.50
C GLY A 86 0.22 -0.79 -7.25
N PHE A 87 1.14 -0.23 -8.03
CA PHE A 87 1.58 1.16 -7.91
C PHE A 87 0.47 2.15 -8.31
N ILE A 88 -0.19 1.92 -9.44
CA ILE A 88 -1.31 2.74 -9.91
C ILE A 88 -2.48 2.66 -8.93
N ALA A 89 -2.79 1.47 -8.40
CA ALA A 89 -3.85 1.26 -7.44
C ALA A 89 -3.65 2.07 -6.15
N VAL A 90 -2.41 2.24 -5.69
CA VAL A 90 -2.10 3.09 -4.53
C VAL A 90 -2.31 4.57 -4.85
N ILE A 91 -1.83 5.04 -6.00
CA ILE A 91 -1.97 6.46 -6.41
C ILE A 91 -3.45 6.81 -6.63
N VAL A 92 -4.16 6.00 -7.41
CA VAL A 92 -5.59 6.19 -7.68
C VAL A 92 -6.43 6.00 -6.43
N GLY A 93 -6.04 5.06 -5.57
CA GLY A 93 -6.72 4.77 -4.31
C GLY A 93 -6.57 5.85 -3.24
N ALA A 94 -5.50 6.63 -3.25
CA ALA A 94 -5.18 7.59 -2.18
C ALA A 94 -6.35 8.55 -1.82
N PRO A 95 -7.02 9.25 -2.77
CA PRO A 95 -8.15 10.12 -2.43
C PRO A 95 -9.36 9.34 -1.87
N PHE A 96 -9.57 8.10 -2.35
CA PHE A 96 -10.65 7.24 -1.85
C PHE A 96 -10.35 6.71 -0.45
N TYR A 97 -9.10 6.41 -0.15
CA TYR A 97 -8.67 5.97 1.18
C TYR A 97 -8.79 7.09 2.21
N SER A 98 -8.46 8.32 1.83
CA SER A 98 -8.68 9.50 2.66
C SER A 98 -10.17 9.71 2.95
N ALA A 99 -11.03 9.63 1.93
CA ALA A 99 -12.48 9.75 2.08
C ALA A 99 -13.08 8.61 2.93
N LEU A 100 -12.61 7.37 2.76
CA LEU A 100 -13.00 6.22 3.59
C LEU A 100 -12.60 6.44 5.06
N ASN A 101 -11.39 6.92 5.30
CA ASN A 101 -10.94 7.24 6.66
C ASN A 101 -11.79 8.33 7.31
N ALA A 102 -12.10 9.40 6.59
CA ALA A 102 -12.96 10.49 7.06
C ALA A 102 -14.38 10.00 7.43
N GLN A 103 -14.91 9.03 6.67
CA GLN A 103 -16.22 8.45 6.94
C GLN A 103 -16.24 7.60 8.22
N ILE A 104 -15.19 6.82 8.48
CA ILE A 104 -15.10 5.91 9.64
C ILE A 104 -14.72 6.68 10.91
N HIS A 105 -13.90 7.71 10.76
CA HIS A 105 -13.39 8.53 11.84
C HIS A 105 -13.61 10.02 11.52
N PRO A 106 -14.87 10.49 11.53
CA PRO A 106 -15.18 11.88 11.22
C PRO A 106 -14.49 12.82 12.22
N ILE A 107 -13.96 13.91 11.69
CA ILE A 107 -13.50 15.05 12.51
C ILE A 107 -14.73 15.82 12.90
N THR A 108 -14.88 16.06 14.20
CA THR A 108 -16.00 16.82 14.75
C THR A 108 -15.80 18.34 14.63
N ASP A 109 -14.61 18.77 14.18
CA ASP A 109 -14.27 20.17 14.05
C ASP A 109 -14.87 20.74 12.76
N ASN A 110 -15.52 21.91 12.87
CA ASN A 110 -16.12 22.69 11.78
C ASN A 110 -15.06 23.31 10.85
N THR A 111 -13.92 22.66 10.63
CA THR A 111 -12.92 23.15 9.68
C THR A 111 -13.43 22.95 8.25
N PRO A 112 -13.49 24.03 7.44
CA PRO A 112 -13.94 23.93 6.07
C PRO A 112 -12.98 23.02 5.27
N PRO A 113 -13.49 22.23 4.29
CA PRO A 113 -12.67 21.38 3.46
C PRO A 113 -11.63 22.24 2.75
N ARG A 114 -10.36 21.92 2.96
CA ARG A 114 -9.24 22.58 2.27
C ARG A 114 -9.23 22.19 0.79
N ALA A 115 -8.90 23.14 -0.07
CA ALA A 115 -8.74 22.86 -1.47
C ALA A 115 -7.60 21.84 -1.68
N TRP A 116 -7.81 20.83 -2.53
CA TRP A 116 -6.88 19.71 -2.74
C TRP A 116 -5.45 20.16 -3.10
N TYR A 117 -5.30 21.25 -3.86
CA TYR A 117 -4.00 21.78 -4.27
C TYR A 117 -3.20 22.39 -3.11
N THR A 118 -3.87 22.89 -2.06
CA THR A 118 -3.18 23.45 -0.86
C THR A 118 -2.61 22.33 0.01
N GLN A 119 -3.05 21.09 -0.18
CA GLN A 119 -2.60 19.94 0.59
C GLN A 119 -1.40 19.23 -0.03
N ILE A 120 -1.08 19.49 -1.30
CA ILE A 120 0.01 18.80 -2.02
C ILE A 120 1.36 18.98 -1.29
N ALA A 121 1.76 20.21 -1.01
CA ALA A 121 3.05 20.48 -0.37
C ALA A 121 3.15 19.90 1.06
N PRO A 122 2.16 20.07 1.96
CA PRO A 122 2.18 19.40 3.26
C PRO A 122 2.24 17.89 3.18
N THR A 123 1.48 17.26 2.28
CA THR A 123 1.49 15.81 2.07
C THR A 123 2.86 15.32 1.58
N LEU A 124 3.49 16.02 0.62
CA LEU A 124 4.83 15.68 0.14
C LEU A 124 5.90 15.78 1.25
N LEU A 125 5.85 16.81 2.08
CA LEU A 125 6.75 16.98 3.22
C LEU A 125 6.53 15.87 4.27
N ARG A 126 5.29 15.45 4.44
CA ARG A 126 4.93 14.34 5.31
C ARG A 126 5.47 13.01 4.77
N GLU A 127 5.29 12.73 3.48
CA GLU A 127 5.86 11.55 2.83
C GLU A 127 7.39 11.54 2.88
N TYR A 128 8.04 12.68 2.69
CA TYR A 128 9.48 12.82 2.89
C TYR A 128 9.90 12.47 4.34
N SER A 129 9.14 12.93 5.32
CA SER A 129 9.40 12.62 6.74
C SER A 129 9.24 11.13 7.04
N LYS A 130 8.25 10.47 6.44
CA LYS A 130 8.06 9.01 6.50
C LYS A 130 9.22 8.27 5.83
N ALA A 131 9.61 8.69 4.63
CA ALA A 131 10.73 8.10 3.90
C ALA A 131 12.03 8.20 4.70
N ARG A 132 12.35 9.37 5.24
CA ARG A 132 13.52 9.60 6.10
C ARG A 132 13.51 8.72 7.35
N TYR A 133 12.34 8.43 7.89
CA TYR A 133 12.20 7.51 9.03
C TYR A 133 12.36 6.05 8.61
N THR A 134 11.79 5.65 7.47
CA THR A 134 11.62 4.26 7.03
C THR A 134 12.86 3.74 6.30
N LEU A 135 13.41 4.51 5.34
CA LEU A 135 14.48 4.04 4.45
C LEU A 135 15.74 3.56 5.19
N PRO A 136 16.31 4.31 6.16
CA PRO A 136 17.54 3.85 6.84
C PRO A 136 17.33 2.52 7.58
N ARG A 137 16.11 2.30 8.11
CA ARG A 137 15.78 1.08 8.86
C ARG A 137 15.55 -0.11 7.94
N LEU A 138 14.90 0.12 6.79
CA LEU A 138 14.75 -0.91 5.75
C LEU A 138 16.12 -1.30 5.19
N THR A 139 16.97 -0.33 4.89
CA THR A 139 18.35 -0.60 4.44
C THR A 139 19.12 -1.41 5.48
N GLY A 140 19.01 -1.02 6.76
CA GLY A 140 19.61 -1.79 7.85
C GLY A 140 19.10 -3.23 7.92
N LEU A 141 17.79 -3.43 7.79
CA LEU A 141 17.17 -4.77 7.78
C LEU A 141 17.63 -5.60 6.57
N LEU A 142 17.75 -4.97 5.40
CA LEU A 142 18.29 -5.62 4.20
C LEU A 142 19.76 -6.04 4.40
N LEU A 143 20.61 -5.15 4.93
CA LEU A 143 22.02 -5.45 5.18
C LEU A 143 22.20 -6.59 6.20
N ILE A 144 21.40 -6.62 7.24
CA ILE A 144 21.37 -7.70 8.22
C ILE A 144 21.02 -9.05 7.55
N GLY A 145 20.16 -9.02 6.50
CA GLY A 145 19.79 -10.21 5.73
C GLY A 145 20.94 -10.90 5.01
N PHE A 146 22.05 -10.20 4.76
CA PHE A 146 23.25 -10.81 4.18
C PHE A 146 24.09 -11.61 5.19
N VAL A 147 23.78 -11.54 6.50
CA VAL A 147 24.48 -12.33 7.52
C VAL A 147 23.86 -13.73 7.57
N PRO A 148 24.60 -14.82 7.21
CA PRO A 148 24.03 -16.16 7.01
C PRO A 148 23.26 -16.70 8.22
N ILE A 149 23.77 -16.49 9.43
CA ILE A 149 23.14 -16.97 10.69
C ILE A 149 21.84 -16.21 10.96
N VAL A 150 21.81 -14.91 10.69
CA VAL A 150 20.65 -14.04 10.94
C VAL A 150 19.59 -14.20 9.87
N ASN A 151 19.98 -14.66 8.67
CA ASN A 151 19.08 -14.85 7.54
C ASN A 151 17.90 -15.78 7.88
N LEU A 152 18.08 -16.77 8.73
CA LEU A 152 16.99 -17.64 9.20
C LEU A 152 15.89 -16.86 9.95
N LEU A 153 16.23 -15.76 10.62
CA LEU A 153 15.29 -14.92 11.36
C LEU A 153 14.69 -13.79 10.51
N ILE A 154 15.19 -13.57 9.30
CA ILE A 154 14.77 -12.48 8.42
C ILE A 154 13.26 -12.46 8.16
N PRO A 155 12.58 -13.58 7.85
CA PRO A 155 11.12 -13.57 7.65
C PRO A 155 10.37 -13.04 8.87
N LEU A 156 10.81 -13.40 10.07
CA LEU A 156 10.20 -12.95 11.31
C LEU A 156 10.46 -11.46 11.58
N LEU A 157 11.68 -11.00 11.30
CA LEU A 157 12.06 -9.59 11.41
C LEU A 157 11.29 -8.73 10.40
N TRP A 158 11.13 -9.21 9.15
CA TRP A 158 10.31 -8.55 8.15
C TRP A 158 8.84 -8.49 8.55
N LEU A 159 8.29 -9.56 9.10
CA LEU A 159 6.91 -9.57 9.57
C LEU A 159 6.72 -8.61 10.75
N GLY A 160 7.62 -8.60 11.71
CA GLY A 160 7.55 -7.72 12.88
C GLY A 160 7.77 -6.25 12.52
N TYR A 161 8.86 -5.96 11.81
CA TYR A 161 9.19 -4.59 11.43
C TYR A 161 8.32 -4.08 10.27
N GLY A 162 8.05 -4.92 9.27
CA GLY A 162 7.09 -4.62 8.20
C GLY A 162 5.70 -4.34 8.77
N GLY A 163 5.26 -5.14 9.74
CA GLY A 163 4.02 -4.89 10.47
C GLY A 163 4.02 -3.53 11.17
N TRP A 164 5.12 -3.15 11.82
CA TRP A 164 5.26 -1.81 12.38
C TRP A 164 5.14 -0.72 11.32
N LEU A 165 5.85 -0.87 10.19
CA LEU A 165 5.82 0.12 9.11
C LEU A 165 4.45 0.24 8.46
N MET A 166 3.75 -0.89 8.22
CA MET A 166 2.39 -0.88 7.68
C MET A 166 1.42 -0.21 8.66
N ALA A 167 1.55 -0.46 9.96
CA ALA A 167 0.75 0.25 10.95
C ALA A 167 1.01 1.77 10.92
N VAL A 168 2.27 2.19 10.85
CA VAL A 168 2.63 3.62 10.73
C VAL A 168 2.02 4.21 9.46
N GLN A 169 2.17 3.53 8.31
CA GLN A 169 1.67 4.03 7.02
C GLN A 169 0.16 4.24 7.02
N PHE A 170 -0.60 3.24 7.46
CA PHE A 170 -2.07 3.31 7.41
C PHE A 170 -2.69 4.13 8.55
N CYS A 171 -2.13 4.09 9.75
CA CYS A 171 -2.60 4.94 10.84
C CYS A 171 -2.33 6.42 10.59
N ASP A 172 -1.25 6.72 9.85
CA ASP A 172 -0.87 8.09 9.52
C ASP A 172 -1.96 8.84 8.74
N PHE A 173 -2.75 8.18 7.89
CA PHE A 173 -3.91 8.80 7.23
C PHE A 173 -4.91 9.43 8.23
N SER A 174 -5.12 8.78 9.38
CA SER A 174 -6.03 9.30 10.41
C SER A 174 -5.44 10.47 11.19
N PHE A 175 -4.13 10.54 11.33
CA PHE A 175 -3.44 11.65 11.99
C PHE A 175 -3.22 12.83 11.04
N GLU A 176 -2.92 12.56 9.76
CA GLU A 176 -2.80 13.58 8.71
C GLU A 176 -4.10 14.37 8.56
N HIS A 177 -5.22 13.66 8.54
CA HIS A 177 -6.54 14.27 8.45
C HIS A 177 -6.83 15.27 9.58
N ARG A 178 -6.09 15.18 10.71
CA ARG A 178 -6.17 16.09 11.87
C ARG A 178 -5.03 17.08 11.94
N ASP A 179 -4.28 17.28 10.87
CA ASP A 179 -3.11 18.20 10.81
C ASP A 179 -2.03 17.90 11.87
N GLN A 180 -1.99 16.67 12.41
CA GLN A 180 -0.99 16.32 13.41
C GLN A 180 0.37 16.04 12.75
N PRO A 181 1.49 16.58 13.28
CA PRO A 181 2.82 16.33 12.74
C PRO A 181 3.18 14.84 12.80
N PHE A 182 3.91 14.33 11.80
CA PHE A 182 4.34 12.93 11.75
C PHE A 182 5.10 12.46 13.00
N ALA A 183 5.90 13.35 13.61
CA ALA A 183 6.59 13.05 14.86
C ALA A 183 5.62 12.72 16.02
N GLN A 184 4.47 13.39 16.07
CA GLN A 184 3.43 13.13 17.07
C GLN A 184 2.72 11.81 16.78
N THR A 185 2.40 11.52 15.50
CA THR A 185 1.91 10.21 15.08
C THR A 185 2.81 9.08 15.59
N LEU A 186 4.12 9.19 15.35
CA LEU A 186 5.08 8.19 15.83
C LEU A 186 5.11 8.06 17.35
N LYS A 187 4.99 9.16 18.08
CA LYS A 187 4.96 9.15 19.54
C LYS A 187 3.75 8.38 20.07
N SER A 188 2.55 8.69 19.57
CA SER A 188 1.32 7.99 19.95
C SER A 188 1.35 6.51 19.59
N LEU A 189 1.78 6.16 18.36
CA LEU A 189 1.85 4.76 17.94
C LEU A 189 2.89 3.96 18.73
N ARG A 190 4.01 4.59 19.13
CA ARG A 190 5.05 3.93 19.94
C ARG A 190 4.56 3.51 21.33
N ALA A 191 3.62 4.24 21.92
CA ALA A 191 3.02 3.84 23.19
C ALA A 191 2.23 2.52 23.08
N TYR A 192 1.76 2.17 21.86
CA TYR A 192 0.93 1.00 21.59
C TYR A 192 1.56 0.05 20.56
N ARG A 193 2.90 -0.09 20.57
CA ARG A 193 3.67 -0.87 19.57
C ARG A 193 3.13 -2.27 19.34
N SER A 194 2.83 -3.02 20.41
CA SER A 194 2.33 -4.38 20.30
C SER A 194 1.01 -4.45 19.51
N THR A 195 0.12 -3.49 19.74
CA THR A 195 -1.16 -3.41 19.00
C THR A 195 -0.93 -3.03 17.54
N CYS A 196 -0.03 -2.07 17.29
CA CYS A 196 0.33 -1.64 15.95
C CYS A 196 0.97 -2.78 15.15
N ILE A 197 1.90 -3.54 15.75
CA ILE A 197 2.53 -4.69 15.11
C ILE A 197 1.49 -5.77 14.81
N GLY A 198 0.56 -6.05 15.72
CA GLY A 198 -0.51 -7.03 15.47
C GLY A 198 -1.41 -6.63 14.29
N PHE A 199 -1.80 -5.37 14.21
CA PHE A 199 -2.55 -4.84 13.07
C PHE A 199 -1.75 -4.90 11.77
N GLY A 200 -0.53 -4.39 11.80
CA GLY A 200 0.31 -4.28 10.61
C GLY A 200 0.86 -5.62 10.13
N ALA A 201 1.02 -6.63 10.99
CA ALA A 201 1.44 -7.97 10.57
C ALA A 201 0.43 -8.60 9.60
N LEU A 202 -0.88 -8.53 9.90
CA LEU A 202 -1.91 -8.97 8.95
C LEU A 202 -1.92 -8.12 7.67
N THR A 203 -1.71 -6.81 7.81
CA THR A 203 -1.60 -5.91 6.66
C THR A 203 -0.40 -6.30 5.78
N THR A 204 0.77 -6.55 6.37
CA THR A 204 1.98 -6.97 5.65
C THR A 204 1.77 -8.28 4.91
N LEU A 205 1.18 -9.28 5.57
CA LEU A 205 0.89 -10.57 4.95
C LEU A 205 -0.09 -10.45 3.79
N GLY A 206 -1.14 -9.66 3.97
CA GLY A 206 -2.11 -9.42 2.91
C GLY A 206 -1.52 -8.63 1.73
N MET A 207 -0.70 -7.62 2.01
CA MET A 207 -0.02 -6.82 0.99
C MET A 207 1.06 -7.57 0.22
N ALA A 208 1.60 -8.67 0.77
CA ALA A 208 2.57 -9.51 0.09
C ALA A 208 1.98 -10.26 -1.11
N LEU A 209 0.65 -10.42 -1.17
CA LEU A 209 -0.05 -11.10 -2.25
C LEU A 209 -0.56 -10.07 -3.28
N PRO A 210 -0.03 -10.04 -4.53
CA PRO A 210 -0.29 -8.96 -5.49
C PRO A 210 -1.76 -8.70 -5.79
N LEU A 211 -2.57 -9.74 -5.97
CA LEU A 211 -4.00 -9.60 -6.25
C LEU A 211 -4.83 -9.23 -5.01
N ILE A 212 -4.42 -9.71 -3.83
CA ILE A 212 -5.09 -9.47 -2.56
C ILE A 212 -4.75 -8.08 -2.02
N ASN A 213 -3.56 -7.59 -2.32
CA ASN A 213 -3.07 -6.24 -1.95
C ASN A 213 -4.12 -5.16 -2.21
N PHE A 214 -4.78 -5.22 -3.34
CA PHE A 214 -5.81 -4.26 -3.73
C PHE A 214 -7.01 -4.21 -2.73
N ILE A 215 -7.42 -5.36 -2.20
CA ILE A 215 -8.49 -5.48 -1.20
C ILE A 215 -7.96 -5.15 0.19
N VAL A 216 -6.73 -5.48 0.48
CA VAL A 216 -6.09 -5.27 1.80
C VAL A 216 -5.89 -3.80 2.10
N ALA A 217 -5.58 -2.96 1.10
CA ALA A 217 -5.36 -1.53 1.30
C ALA A 217 -6.58 -0.82 1.95
N PRO A 218 -7.81 -0.88 1.39
CA PRO A 218 -8.98 -0.28 2.02
C PRO A 218 -9.36 -0.93 3.35
N ILE A 219 -9.13 -2.24 3.53
CA ILE A 219 -9.30 -2.93 4.83
C ILE A 219 -8.35 -2.32 5.87
N ALA A 220 -7.08 -2.11 5.49
CA ALA A 220 -6.08 -1.53 6.36
C ALA A 220 -6.41 -0.07 6.72
N VAL A 221 -6.89 0.73 5.76
CA VAL A 221 -7.36 2.10 6.04
C VAL A 221 -8.51 2.10 7.05
N ALA A 222 -9.53 1.26 6.84
CA ALA A 222 -10.67 1.15 7.73
C ALA A 222 -10.27 0.66 9.14
N GLY A 223 -9.40 -0.36 9.19
CA GLY A 223 -8.88 -0.91 10.43
C GLY A 223 -7.99 0.06 11.21
N ALA A 224 -7.16 0.83 10.48
CA ALA A 224 -6.31 1.88 11.06
C ALA A 224 -7.15 3.01 11.66
N ALA A 225 -8.21 3.45 10.97
CA ALA A 225 -9.13 4.45 11.50
C ALA A 225 -9.75 4.00 12.84
N LEU A 226 -10.17 2.72 12.93
CA LEU A 226 -10.67 2.15 14.19
C LEU A 226 -9.59 2.07 15.28
N LEU A 227 -8.36 1.70 14.88
CA LEU A 227 -7.23 1.60 15.81
C LEU A 227 -6.90 2.97 16.41
N VAL A 228 -6.75 3.99 15.56
CA VAL A 228 -6.45 5.37 15.98
C VAL A 228 -7.55 5.92 16.86
N LYS A 229 -8.82 5.71 16.50
CA LYS A 229 -9.98 6.10 17.35
C LYS A 229 -9.91 5.49 18.75
N LYS A 230 -9.44 4.24 18.89
CA LYS A 230 -9.26 3.58 20.18
C LYS A 230 -8.08 4.16 20.98
N ILE A 231 -6.95 4.42 20.29
CA ILE A 231 -5.78 5.03 20.91
C ILE A 231 -6.16 6.39 21.50
N GLN A 232 -6.80 7.24 20.71
CA GLN A 232 -7.20 8.59 21.14
C GLN A 232 -8.21 8.59 22.29
N ARG A 233 -9.10 7.59 22.36
CA ARG A 233 -10.02 7.43 23.48
C ARG A 233 -9.34 7.10 24.82
N ILE A 234 -8.13 6.60 24.77
CA ILE A 234 -7.37 6.21 25.97
C ILE A 234 -6.46 7.37 26.39
N GLU A 235 -6.02 8.17 25.43
CA GLU A 235 -5.18 9.35 25.65
C GLU A 235 -5.99 10.57 26.13
N ALA A 236 -7.32 10.58 25.90
CA ALA A 236 -8.27 11.60 26.36
C ALA A 236 -8.79 11.28 27.77
#